data_6d13a9031f6316fe21b38f5d2d338f5f
#
_entry.id   6d13a9031f6316fe21b38f5d2d338f5f
#
_cell.length_a   1.000
_cell.length_b   1.000
_cell.length_c   1.000
_cell.angle_alpha   90.00
_cell.angle_beta   90.00
_cell.angle_gamma   90.00
#
_symmetry.space_group_name_H-M   'P 1'
#
loop_
_entity.id
_entity.type
_entity.pdbx_description
1 polymer ?
#
loop_
_entity_poly.entity_id
_entity_poly.type
_entity_poly.pdbx_seq_one_letter_code
_entity_poly.pdbx_strand_id
1 'polypeptide(L)'
;PAAGVAGALMYEKLTDGIFFEVGGTSTDISCVKDGKVMIQYAEVGGHKTYLNSLDVRTVGIGGGSMVQLRDGKAVGTGPRSAHIADLEYEVYSKPEDIVEPRLTGVRPTPTDPEYACIQCTNGVKVALTMAGAANIAGYVRPDDYAYGSREAAEKAWKPLADNMGCTVEEAAKRVLAFAAEKNARVASQLMKDYQMDPRNTVFVGGGGGASTVVPHLAETMGHKHRIAKNAPVISTIGVALAMVRDMVERTVTNPTDDDIISVRREAELKAIQNGAAPGTVEVSVEVDTQRNIIRAIAVGATEMRSKDMLNQKLGKDALFAIVAENLGADKAQLRIAAENGPMFAVQYDKVEKKLFGLRKKTTHPLRLIDEEGVIRLQKNNAWVRQSSVAEWEKDAAWMLEELTEYNDGGANLPNLYVVLGKRVIDLSGLSSDTQIYSLGNVELAGCGAQEPLIVAATKRVDA
;
A
#
# COMPACT_ATOMS: atom_id res chain seq x y z
N PRO A 1 11.59 7.23 2.87
CA PRO A 1 10.57 6.15 2.76
C PRO A 1 9.26 6.52 3.46
N ALA A 2 9.27 6.90 4.75
CA ALA A 2 8.06 7.21 5.51
C ALA A 2 7.21 8.31 4.85
N ALA A 3 7.82 9.34 4.31
CA ALA A 3 7.13 10.41 3.61
C ALA A 3 6.52 9.93 2.28
N GLY A 4 7.19 9.05 1.55
CA GLY A 4 6.67 8.48 0.31
C GLY A 4 5.37 7.71 0.51
N VAL A 5 5.32 6.84 1.53
CA VAL A 5 4.09 6.10 1.83
C VAL A 5 2.96 7.01 2.35
N ALA A 6 3.29 8.08 3.08
CA ALA A 6 2.30 9.10 3.46
C ALA A 6 1.73 9.82 2.22
N GLY A 7 2.60 10.17 1.25
CA GLY A 7 2.17 10.71 -0.04
C GLY A 7 1.27 9.76 -0.83
N ALA A 8 1.62 8.47 -0.88
CA ALA A 8 0.81 7.45 -1.53
C ALA A 8 -0.56 7.30 -0.87
N LEU A 9 -0.59 7.21 0.46
CA LEU A 9 -1.85 7.12 1.21
C LEU A 9 -2.78 8.30 0.92
N MET A 10 -2.25 9.50 0.94
CA MET A 10 -3.05 10.72 1.02
C MET A 10 -3.27 11.38 -0.34
N TYR A 11 -2.24 11.47 -1.16
CA TYR A 11 -2.31 12.08 -2.47
C TYR A 11 -2.86 11.10 -3.52
N GLU A 12 -2.41 9.84 -3.47
CA GLU A 12 -2.89 8.77 -4.36
C GLU A 12 -4.13 8.04 -3.82
N LYS A 13 -4.62 8.41 -2.64
CA LYS A 13 -5.81 7.82 -2.02
C LYS A 13 -5.72 6.29 -1.93
N LEU A 14 -4.53 5.79 -1.57
CA LEU A 14 -4.28 4.35 -1.44
C LEU A 14 -4.94 3.80 -0.18
N THR A 15 -5.87 2.88 -0.33
CA THR A 15 -6.60 2.26 0.80
C THR A 15 -6.00 0.92 1.21
N ASP A 16 -5.80 0.01 0.24
CA ASP A 16 -5.13 -1.27 0.44
C ASP A 16 -4.13 -1.49 -0.68
N GLY A 17 -2.87 -1.64 -0.34
CA GLY A 17 -1.84 -1.83 -1.34
C GLY A 17 -0.43 -1.88 -0.78
N ILE A 18 0.48 -2.20 -1.67
CA ILE A 18 1.92 -2.11 -1.42
C ILE A 18 2.45 -0.91 -2.17
N PHE A 19 3.11 -0.04 -1.45
CA PHE A 19 3.79 1.12 -2.01
C PHE A 19 5.29 0.82 -2.19
N PHE A 20 5.79 1.09 -3.38
CA PHE A 20 7.19 0.92 -3.77
C PHE A 20 7.79 2.29 -4.07
N GLU A 21 8.66 2.79 -3.21
CA GLU A 21 9.43 4.00 -3.46
C GLU A 21 10.74 3.61 -4.13
N VAL A 22 10.79 3.76 -5.46
CA VAL A 22 11.92 3.32 -6.28
C VAL A 22 12.83 4.51 -6.59
N GLY A 23 14.01 4.48 -5.99
CA GLY A 23 15.10 5.41 -6.30
C GLY A 23 16.04 4.88 -7.39
N GLY A 24 17.23 5.51 -7.50
CA GLY A 24 18.27 5.02 -8.39
C GLY A 24 18.97 3.74 -7.89
N THR A 25 19.05 3.54 -6.57
CA THR A 25 19.82 2.45 -5.95
C THR A 25 18.98 1.40 -5.26
N SER A 26 17.88 1.81 -4.64
CA SER A 26 17.04 0.94 -3.81
C SER A 26 15.56 1.17 -4.05
N THR A 27 14.79 0.19 -3.63
CA THR A 27 13.34 0.25 -3.50
C THR A 27 12.97 0.07 -2.04
N ASP A 28 12.24 1.03 -1.49
CA ASP A 28 11.63 0.95 -0.18
C ASP A 28 10.18 0.49 -0.33
N ILE A 29 9.81 -0.57 0.37
CA ILE A 29 8.52 -1.25 0.24
C ILE A 29 7.74 -1.11 1.54
N SER A 30 6.52 -0.61 1.46
CA SER A 30 5.64 -0.36 2.59
C SER A 30 4.23 -0.86 2.31
N CYS A 31 3.49 -1.16 3.38
CA CYS A 31 2.12 -1.63 3.31
C CYS A 31 1.13 -0.57 3.82
N VAL A 32 0.04 -0.39 3.08
CA VAL A 32 -1.15 0.36 3.49
C VAL A 32 -2.32 -0.61 3.55
N LYS A 33 -3.04 -0.64 4.65
CA LYS A 33 -4.23 -1.47 4.85
C LYS A 33 -5.34 -0.68 5.54
N ASP A 34 -6.57 -0.80 5.02
CA ASP A 34 -7.74 -0.06 5.51
C ASP A 34 -7.47 1.45 5.66
N GLY A 35 -6.72 2.04 4.71
CA GLY A 35 -6.35 3.46 4.72
C GLY A 35 -5.33 3.86 5.80
N LYS A 36 -4.61 2.89 6.39
CA LYS A 36 -3.58 3.14 7.42
C LYS A 36 -2.25 2.56 6.99
N VAL A 37 -1.17 3.31 7.22
CA VAL A 37 0.20 2.79 7.02
C VAL A 37 0.53 1.83 8.15
N MET A 38 1.10 0.68 7.82
CA MET A 38 1.48 -0.33 8.82
C MET A 38 2.74 0.08 9.58
N ILE A 39 2.76 -0.22 10.87
CA ILE A 39 3.89 0.05 11.77
C ILE A 39 4.35 -1.23 12.45
N GLN A 40 5.61 -1.24 12.82
CA GLN A 40 6.21 -2.31 13.64
C GLN A 40 7.26 -1.74 14.59
N TYR A 41 7.71 -2.55 15.53
CA TYR A 41 8.89 -2.21 16.32
C TYR A 41 10.14 -2.19 15.42
N ALA A 42 10.88 -1.10 15.47
CA ALA A 42 12.11 -0.97 14.69
C ALA A 42 13.10 -2.07 15.10
N GLU A 43 13.74 -2.68 14.10
CA GLU A 43 14.79 -3.67 14.30
C GLU A 43 16.14 -3.08 13.87
N VAL A 44 17.13 -3.13 14.76
CA VAL A 44 18.48 -2.63 14.49
C VAL A 44 19.48 -3.75 14.76
N GLY A 45 20.23 -4.12 13.72
CA GLY A 45 21.24 -5.18 13.83
C GLY A 45 20.68 -6.55 14.22
N GLY A 46 19.42 -6.87 13.84
CA GLY A 46 18.74 -8.12 14.19
C GLY A 46 18.07 -8.12 15.58
N HIS A 47 18.10 -6.98 16.28
CA HIS A 47 17.48 -6.81 17.59
C HIS A 47 16.27 -5.89 17.51
N LYS A 48 15.10 -6.37 17.97
CA LYS A 48 13.89 -5.55 18.10
C LYS A 48 14.10 -4.49 19.18
N THR A 49 13.71 -3.28 18.86
CA THR A 49 13.72 -2.13 19.80
C THR A 49 12.31 -1.85 20.30
N TYR A 50 12.17 -0.94 21.28
CA TYR A 50 10.88 -0.44 21.73
C TYR A 50 10.40 0.79 20.95
N LEU A 51 11.08 1.13 19.86
CA LEU A 51 10.72 2.27 19.00
C LEU A 51 9.78 1.80 17.90
N ASN A 52 8.61 2.38 17.84
CA ASN A 52 7.70 2.17 16.74
C ASN A 52 8.16 2.94 15.51
N SER A 53 8.19 2.28 14.37
CA SER A 53 8.45 2.89 13.07
C SER A 53 7.48 2.37 12.03
N LEU A 54 7.33 3.07 10.93
CA LEU A 54 6.65 2.51 9.77
C LEU A 54 7.38 1.24 9.33
N ASP A 55 6.63 0.18 8.98
CA ASP A 55 7.21 -1.02 8.39
C ASP A 55 7.63 -0.71 6.95
N VAL A 56 8.91 -0.35 6.82
CA VAL A 56 9.55 -0.07 5.53
C VAL A 56 10.68 -1.08 5.34
N ARG A 57 10.59 -1.85 4.27
CA ARG A 57 11.60 -2.87 3.94
C ARG A 57 12.33 -2.48 2.68
N THR A 58 13.65 -2.37 2.77
CA THR A 58 14.49 -1.90 1.67
C THR A 58 15.07 -3.08 0.88
N VAL A 59 14.97 -3.01 -0.43
CA VAL A 59 15.62 -3.92 -1.38
C VAL A 59 16.66 -3.13 -2.17
N GLY A 60 17.89 -3.65 -2.29
CA GLY A 60 18.97 -3.04 -3.06
C GLY A 60 18.76 -3.18 -4.59
N ILE A 61 17.59 -2.75 -5.05
CA ILE A 61 17.20 -2.67 -6.47
C ILE A 61 16.57 -1.32 -6.71
N GLY A 62 17.03 -0.58 -7.69
CA GLY A 62 16.47 0.68 -8.15
C GLY A 62 16.69 0.87 -9.65
N GLY A 63 16.29 2.00 -10.20
CA GLY A 63 16.39 2.26 -11.64
C GLY A 63 17.82 2.20 -12.20
N GLY A 64 18.80 2.58 -11.38
CA GLY A 64 20.21 2.54 -11.75
C GLY A 64 20.94 1.24 -11.39
N SER A 65 20.27 0.24 -10.84
CA SER A 65 20.90 -1.03 -10.49
C SER A 65 21.54 -1.68 -11.71
N MET A 66 22.85 -1.96 -11.61
CA MET A 66 23.62 -2.56 -12.69
C MET A 66 23.34 -4.05 -12.84
N VAL A 67 23.44 -4.54 -14.07
CA VAL A 67 23.35 -5.96 -14.41
C VAL A 67 24.59 -6.69 -13.93
N GLN A 68 24.43 -7.75 -13.12
CA GLN A 68 25.54 -8.61 -12.70
C GLN A 68 25.96 -9.56 -13.83
N LEU A 69 27.26 -9.69 -14.02
CA LEU A 69 27.86 -10.57 -15.01
C LEU A 69 28.52 -11.80 -14.38
N ARG A 70 28.43 -12.92 -15.06
CA ARG A 70 29.30 -14.09 -14.90
C ARG A 70 29.49 -14.75 -16.26
N ASP A 71 30.74 -14.93 -16.65
CA ASP A 71 31.09 -15.53 -17.95
C ASP A 71 30.43 -14.82 -19.14
N GLY A 72 30.35 -13.47 -19.08
CA GLY A 72 29.77 -12.63 -20.11
C GLY A 72 28.21 -12.69 -20.20
N LYS A 73 27.54 -13.32 -19.25
CA LYS A 73 26.08 -13.46 -19.20
C LYS A 73 25.50 -12.78 -17.98
N ALA A 74 24.27 -12.28 -18.10
CA ALA A 74 23.53 -11.72 -16.98
C ALA A 74 23.11 -12.84 -16.00
N VAL A 75 23.46 -12.67 -14.71
CA VAL A 75 23.13 -13.61 -13.64
C VAL A 75 22.37 -12.97 -12.48
N GLY A 76 22.12 -11.66 -12.56
CA GLY A 76 21.44 -10.92 -11.52
C GLY A 76 21.42 -9.42 -11.81
N THR A 77 20.91 -8.64 -10.84
CA THR A 77 20.96 -7.17 -10.87
C THR A 77 21.10 -6.59 -9.45
N GLY A 78 21.70 -5.39 -9.35
CA GLY A 78 22.00 -4.72 -8.07
C GLY A 78 22.98 -5.54 -7.20
N PRO A 79 23.23 -5.16 -5.93
CA PRO A 79 22.70 -3.96 -5.27
C PRO A 79 23.40 -2.65 -5.68
N ARG A 80 24.51 -2.69 -6.43
CA ARG A 80 25.19 -1.48 -6.85
C ARG A 80 24.48 -0.83 -8.03
N SER A 81 24.37 0.48 -7.99
CA SER A 81 23.88 1.32 -9.08
C SER A 81 25.06 1.95 -9.86
N ALA A 82 24.81 2.36 -11.09
CA ALA A 82 25.82 2.84 -12.01
C ALA A 82 26.66 4.00 -11.46
N HIS A 83 26.04 4.95 -10.73
CA HIS A 83 26.77 6.08 -10.16
C HIS A 83 27.84 5.68 -9.11
N ILE A 84 27.70 4.52 -8.45
CA ILE A 84 28.73 4.01 -7.53
C ILE A 84 29.98 3.55 -8.30
N ALA A 85 29.82 3.21 -9.57
CA ALA A 85 30.90 2.85 -10.47
C ALA A 85 31.37 4.03 -11.34
N ASP A 86 30.87 5.25 -11.07
CA ASP A 86 31.13 6.45 -11.87
C ASP A 86 30.77 6.26 -13.35
N LEU A 87 29.63 5.59 -13.61
CA LEU A 87 29.12 5.31 -14.94
C LEU A 87 27.77 5.96 -15.17
N GLU A 88 27.60 6.49 -16.40
CA GLU A 88 26.30 6.94 -16.89
C GLU A 88 25.40 5.74 -17.22
N TYR A 89 24.07 5.99 -17.23
CA TYR A 89 23.11 4.99 -17.66
C TYR A 89 23.03 5.01 -19.20
N GLU A 90 23.10 3.86 -19.80
CA GLU A 90 23.04 3.67 -21.25
C GLU A 90 21.78 4.29 -21.89
N VAL A 91 20.66 4.23 -21.19
CA VAL A 91 19.35 4.71 -21.67
C VAL A 91 19.28 6.24 -21.75
N TYR A 92 20.12 6.97 -21.02
CA TYR A 92 20.19 8.42 -21.06
C TYR A 92 21.29 8.97 -21.97
N SER A 93 22.04 8.07 -22.65
CA SER A 93 23.00 8.43 -23.69
C SER A 93 22.26 8.76 -24.99
N LYS A 94 22.93 9.52 -25.88
CA LYS A 94 22.43 9.68 -27.23
C LYS A 94 22.76 8.41 -28.05
N PRO A 95 21.86 8.01 -28.96
CA PRO A 95 22.10 6.82 -29.79
C PRO A 95 23.39 6.90 -30.62
N GLU A 96 23.78 8.10 -31.06
CA GLU A 96 25.02 8.36 -31.81
C GLU A 96 26.30 8.23 -30.99
N ASP A 97 26.20 8.31 -29.64
CA ASP A 97 27.34 8.15 -28.75
C ASP A 97 27.65 6.66 -28.49
N ILE A 98 26.72 5.76 -28.75
CA ILE A 98 26.92 4.30 -28.59
C ILE A 98 27.48 3.74 -29.90
N VAL A 99 28.81 3.86 -30.03
CA VAL A 99 29.59 3.48 -31.25
C VAL A 99 30.36 2.20 -30.99
N GLU A 100 30.11 1.16 -31.82
CA GLU A 100 30.79 -0.15 -31.70
C GLU A 100 30.91 -0.64 -30.25
N PRO A 101 29.79 -0.81 -29.54
CA PRO A 101 29.76 -1.14 -28.12
C PRO A 101 30.37 -2.53 -27.89
N ARG A 102 31.17 -2.65 -26.82
CA ARG A 102 31.76 -3.91 -26.37
C ARG A 102 31.42 -4.14 -24.92
N LEU A 103 30.98 -5.36 -24.60
CA LEU A 103 30.69 -5.75 -23.23
C LEU A 103 32.03 -5.94 -22.46
N THR A 104 32.14 -5.27 -21.33
CA THR A 104 33.22 -5.38 -20.37
C THR A 104 32.64 -5.51 -18.96
N GLY A 105 33.50 -5.88 -17.99
CA GLY A 105 33.11 -5.94 -16.58
C GLY A 105 33.65 -4.78 -15.78
N VAL A 106 32.93 -4.36 -14.75
CA VAL A 106 33.37 -3.40 -13.74
C VAL A 106 33.07 -3.93 -12.35
N ARG A 107 33.97 -3.67 -11.39
CA ARG A 107 33.77 -3.96 -9.96
C ARG A 107 34.00 -2.67 -9.18
N PRO A 108 32.94 -2.02 -8.64
CA PRO A 108 33.09 -0.79 -7.86
C PRO A 108 33.97 -0.95 -6.64
N THR A 109 33.91 -2.12 -5.99
CA THR A 109 34.82 -2.50 -4.92
C THR A 109 35.39 -3.92 -5.17
N PRO A 110 36.52 -4.30 -4.57
CA PRO A 110 37.11 -5.64 -4.77
C PRO A 110 36.20 -6.80 -4.36
N THR A 111 35.26 -6.57 -3.44
CA THR A 111 34.33 -7.57 -2.93
C THR A 111 33.00 -7.62 -3.70
N ASP A 112 32.77 -6.66 -4.58
CA ASP A 112 31.52 -6.63 -5.38
C ASP A 112 31.58 -7.70 -6.49
N PRO A 113 30.41 -8.20 -6.93
CA PRO A 113 30.32 -8.98 -8.15
C PRO A 113 30.76 -8.13 -9.35
N GLU A 114 31.00 -8.78 -10.45
CA GLU A 114 31.24 -8.10 -11.72
C GLU A 114 29.92 -7.59 -12.30
N TYR A 115 29.91 -6.34 -12.79
CA TYR A 115 28.76 -5.72 -13.41
C TYR A 115 29.03 -5.38 -14.87
N ALA A 116 27.96 -5.40 -15.68
CA ALA A 116 28.02 -5.08 -17.10
C ALA A 116 28.35 -3.61 -17.34
N CYS A 117 29.45 -3.36 -18.01
CA CYS A 117 29.84 -2.06 -18.53
C CYS A 117 30.02 -2.18 -20.04
N ILE A 118 29.54 -1.20 -20.77
CA ILE A 118 29.73 -1.08 -22.21
C ILE A 118 30.82 -0.04 -22.46
N GLN A 119 31.87 -0.48 -23.16
CA GLN A 119 32.95 0.37 -23.65
C GLN A 119 32.74 0.60 -25.13
N CYS A 120 32.59 1.84 -25.54
CA CYS A 120 32.49 2.25 -26.96
C CYS A 120 33.89 2.61 -27.51
N THR A 121 34.06 2.51 -28.85
CA THR A 121 35.32 2.85 -29.52
C THR A 121 35.63 4.34 -29.47
N ASN A 122 34.65 5.19 -29.34
CA ASN A 122 34.80 6.65 -29.14
C ASN A 122 35.18 7.04 -27.69
N GLY A 123 35.39 6.08 -26.79
CA GLY A 123 35.77 6.31 -25.40
C GLY A 123 34.59 6.39 -24.41
N VAL A 124 33.35 6.44 -24.88
CA VAL A 124 32.16 6.44 -24.02
C VAL A 124 32.07 5.13 -23.25
N LYS A 125 31.76 5.24 -21.95
CA LYS A 125 31.49 4.10 -21.04
C LYS A 125 30.13 4.29 -20.37
N VAL A 126 29.31 3.24 -20.42
CA VAL A 126 27.97 3.24 -19.79
C VAL A 126 27.71 1.92 -19.08
N ALA A 127 26.90 1.97 -18.05
CA ALA A 127 26.44 0.76 -17.38
C ALA A 127 25.16 0.23 -18.03
N LEU A 128 24.97 -1.09 -18.05
CA LEU A 128 23.65 -1.67 -18.33
C LEU A 128 22.82 -1.69 -17.05
N THR A 129 21.65 -1.06 -17.09
CA THR A 129 20.85 -0.73 -15.91
C THR A 129 19.42 -1.26 -15.96
N MET A 130 18.75 -1.27 -14.82
CA MET A 130 17.30 -1.55 -14.75
C MET A 130 16.48 -0.54 -15.56
N ALA A 131 16.89 0.73 -15.59
CA ALA A 131 16.22 1.75 -16.41
C ALA A 131 16.30 1.40 -17.89
N GLY A 132 17.45 0.97 -18.40
CA GLY A 132 17.57 0.50 -19.78
C GLY A 132 16.73 -0.72 -20.05
N ALA A 133 16.80 -1.73 -19.17
CA ALA A 133 15.98 -2.94 -19.31
C ALA A 133 14.48 -2.63 -19.41
N ALA A 134 13.97 -1.74 -18.57
CA ALA A 134 12.56 -1.39 -18.53
C ALA A 134 12.11 -0.58 -19.76
N ASN A 135 12.99 0.33 -20.28
CA ASN A 135 12.72 1.05 -21.51
C ASN A 135 12.71 0.11 -22.74
N ILE A 136 13.64 -0.83 -22.83
CA ILE A 136 13.68 -1.85 -23.89
C ILE A 136 12.42 -2.71 -23.85
N ALA A 137 11.99 -3.15 -22.67
CA ALA A 137 10.83 -4.00 -22.51
C ALA A 137 9.48 -3.23 -22.65
N GLY A 138 9.50 -1.89 -22.77
CA GLY A 138 8.31 -1.07 -22.98
C GLY A 138 7.48 -0.77 -21.73
N TYR A 139 8.03 -0.93 -20.53
CA TYR A 139 7.35 -0.62 -19.28
C TYR A 139 7.36 0.87 -18.91
N VAL A 140 8.30 1.64 -19.46
CA VAL A 140 8.44 3.07 -19.19
C VAL A 140 7.72 3.88 -20.26
N ARG A 141 6.79 4.76 -19.86
CA ARG A 141 6.02 5.61 -20.75
C ARG A 141 6.77 6.94 -21.01
N PRO A 142 6.45 7.66 -22.10
CA PRO A 142 7.11 8.94 -22.41
C PRO A 142 6.96 10.02 -21.32
N ASP A 143 5.92 9.97 -20.50
CA ASP A 143 5.67 10.89 -19.39
C ASP A 143 6.27 10.44 -18.05
N ASP A 144 6.84 9.24 -18.00
CA ASP A 144 7.53 8.73 -16.80
C ASP A 144 8.92 9.37 -16.66
N TYR A 145 9.34 9.66 -15.43
CA TYR A 145 10.66 10.25 -15.15
C TYR A 145 11.82 9.39 -15.63
N ALA A 146 11.68 8.07 -15.60
CA ALA A 146 12.71 7.12 -16.06
C ALA A 146 12.73 6.90 -17.57
N TYR A 147 11.93 7.68 -18.33
CA TYR A 147 11.93 7.57 -19.80
C TYR A 147 13.25 8.05 -20.40
N GLY A 148 13.78 7.26 -21.32
CA GLY A 148 15.03 7.54 -21.99
C GLY A 148 15.07 7.00 -23.43
N SER A 149 16.23 7.04 -24.05
CA SER A 149 16.42 6.57 -25.42
C SER A 149 16.44 5.05 -25.50
N ARG A 150 15.32 4.47 -25.93
CA ARG A 150 15.25 3.04 -26.22
C ARG A 150 16.29 2.61 -27.26
N GLU A 151 16.54 3.43 -28.28
CA GLU A 151 17.52 3.14 -29.32
C GLU A 151 18.94 3.05 -28.74
N ALA A 152 19.35 4.00 -27.87
CA ALA A 152 20.63 3.97 -27.21
C ALA A 152 20.77 2.71 -26.30
N ALA A 153 19.73 2.40 -25.55
CA ALA A 153 19.69 1.21 -24.71
C ALA A 153 19.80 -0.06 -25.55
N GLU A 154 19.04 -0.22 -26.63
CA GLU A 154 19.10 -1.40 -27.51
C GLU A 154 20.50 -1.58 -28.12
N LYS A 155 21.14 -0.50 -28.58
CA LYS A 155 22.54 -0.55 -29.06
C LYS A 155 23.50 -1.01 -27.97
N ALA A 156 23.39 -0.47 -26.76
CA ALA A 156 24.27 -0.82 -25.65
C ALA A 156 24.06 -2.26 -25.14
N TRP A 157 22.82 -2.78 -25.17
CA TRP A 157 22.49 -4.12 -24.72
C TRP A 157 22.83 -5.23 -25.73
N LYS A 158 23.04 -4.87 -27.01
CA LYS A 158 23.32 -5.86 -28.08
C LYS A 158 24.45 -6.81 -27.76
N PRO A 159 25.66 -6.37 -27.27
CA PRO A 159 26.78 -7.30 -26.95
C PRO A 159 26.41 -8.28 -25.82
N LEU A 160 25.63 -7.88 -24.83
CA LEU A 160 25.16 -8.78 -23.77
C LEU A 160 24.18 -9.81 -24.33
N ALA A 161 23.21 -9.38 -25.12
CA ALA A 161 22.21 -10.26 -25.74
C ALA A 161 22.86 -11.31 -26.66
N ASP A 162 23.87 -10.90 -27.45
CA ASP A 162 24.65 -11.80 -28.30
C ASP A 162 25.38 -12.86 -27.48
N ASN A 163 26.02 -12.48 -26.36
CA ASN A 163 26.67 -13.43 -25.46
C ASN A 163 25.67 -14.38 -24.78
N MET A 164 24.42 -13.94 -24.58
CA MET A 164 23.35 -14.76 -24.02
C MET A 164 22.65 -15.62 -25.07
N GLY A 165 22.91 -15.40 -26.36
CA GLY A 165 22.26 -16.10 -27.48
C GLY A 165 20.75 -15.82 -27.55
N CYS A 166 20.34 -14.57 -27.29
CA CYS A 166 18.93 -14.16 -27.29
C CYS A 166 18.75 -12.74 -27.85
N THR A 167 17.50 -12.31 -28.01
CA THR A 167 17.22 -10.93 -28.42
C THR A 167 17.51 -9.96 -27.27
N VAL A 168 17.68 -8.67 -27.61
CA VAL A 168 17.87 -7.60 -26.64
C VAL A 168 16.70 -7.52 -25.67
N GLU A 169 15.48 -7.67 -26.17
CA GLU A 169 14.27 -7.64 -25.34
C GLU A 169 14.22 -8.84 -24.37
N GLU A 170 14.60 -10.04 -24.82
CA GLU A 170 14.68 -11.23 -23.94
C GLU A 170 15.74 -11.06 -22.85
N ALA A 171 16.91 -10.50 -23.19
CA ALA A 171 17.96 -10.19 -22.21
C ALA A 171 17.46 -9.19 -21.16
N ALA A 172 16.79 -8.12 -21.59
CA ALA A 172 16.18 -7.12 -20.71
C ALA A 172 15.11 -7.75 -19.79
N LYS A 173 14.20 -8.55 -20.32
CA LYS A 173 13.17 -9.25 -19.52
C LYS A 173 13.76 -10.20 -18.49
N ARG A 174 14.86 -10.90 -18.82
CA ARG A 174 15.56 -11.76 -17.83
C ARG A 174 16.13 -10.95 -16.67
N VAL A 175 16.68 -9.76 -16.94
CA VAL A 175 17.20 -8.88 -15.89
C VAL A 175 16.07 -8.33 -15.03
N LEU A 176 14.97 -7.91 -15.64
CA LEU A 176 13.76 -7.50 -14.91
C LEU A 176 13.22 -8.62 -14.02
N ALA A 177 13.27 -9.88 -14.46
CA ALA A 177 12.84 -11.02 -13.66
C ALA A 177 13.71 -11.22 -12.39
N PHE A 178 15.03 -11.01 -12.46
CA PHE A 178 15.88 -11.03 -11.25
C PHE A 178 15.50 -9.96 -10.23
N ALA A 179 15.15 -8.76 -10.71
CA ALA A 179 14.67 -7.69 -9.85
C ALA A 179 13.30 -8.01 -9.26
N ALA A 180 12.38 -8.54 -10.08
CA ALA A 180 11.05 -8.93 -9.66
C ALA A 180 11.11 -10.00 -8.56
N GLU A 181 11.94 -11.03 -8.69
CA GLU A 181 12.11 -12.08 -7.68
C GLU A 181 12.49 -11.51 -6.31
N LYS A 182 13.45 -10.56 -6.26
CA LYS A 182 13.89 -9.95 -4.99
C LYS A 182 12.79 -9.11 -4.36
N ASN A 183 12.12 -8.27 -5.13
CA ASN A 183 11.05 -7.40 -4.63
C ASN A 183 9.79 -8.21 -4.25
N ALA A 184 9.45 -9.25 -5.02
CA ALA A 184 8.30 -10.13 -4.76
C ALA A 184 8.40 -10.84 -3.41
N ARG A 185 9.59 -11.27 -3.00
CA ARG A 185 9.80 -11.89 -1.66
C ARG A 185 9.38 -10.95 -0.54
N VAL A 186 9.79 -9.69 -0.63
CA VAL A 186 9.49 -8.68 0.40
C VAL A 186 8.02 -8.29 0.35
N ALA A 187 7.46 -8.05 -0.84
CA ALA A 187 6.05 -7.72 -1.02
C ALA A 187 5.14 -8.86 -0.51
N SER A 188 5.44 -10.11 -0.86
CA SER A 188 4.69 -11.28 -0.39
C SER A 188 4.75 -11.44 1.12
N GLN A 189 5.92 -11.17 1.73
CA GLN A 189 6.07 -11.23 3.18
C GLN A 189 5.24 -10.15 3.87
N LEU A 190 5.26 -8.89 3.37
CA LEU A 190 4.40 -7.82 3.88
C LEU A 190 2.92 -8.15 3.76
N MET A 191 2.49 -8.66 2.59
CA MET A 191 1.10 -9.07 2.38
C MET A 191 0.67 -10.16 3.36
N LYS A 192 1.55 -11.12 3.65
CA LYS A 192 1.30 -12.18 4.63
C LYS A 192 1.25 -11.65 6.06
N ASP A 193 2.24 -10.84 6.47
CA ASP A 193 2.36 -10.31 7.83
C ASP A 193 1.13 -9.47 8.22
N TYR A 194 0.58 -8.74 7.25
CA TYR A 194 -0.60 -7.88 7.46
C TYR A 194 -1.90 -8.48 6.92
N GLN A 195 -1.91 -9.77 6.56
CA GLN A 195 -3.11 -10.47 6.09
C GLN A 195 -3.86 -9.66 5.02
N MET A 196 -3.12 -9.19 4.00
CA MET A 196 -3.69 -8.44 2.90
C MET A 196 -4.54 -9.34 2.00
N ASP A 197 -5.70 -8.85 1.57
CA ASP A 197 -6.49 -9.54 0.56
C ASP A 197 -5.89 -9.27 -0.84
N PRO A 198 -5.36 -10.30 -1.54
CA PRO A 198 -4.74 -10.10 -2.86
C PRO A 198 -5.67 -9.47 -3.90
N ARG A 199 -6.99 -9.64 -3.76
CA ARG A 199 -8.00 -9.11 -4.69
C ARG A 199 -8.15 -7.59 -4.58
N ASN A 200 -7.88 -7.04 -3.39
CA ASN A 200 -7.97 -5.60 -3.11
C ASN A 200 -6.61 -4.91 -3.18
N THR A 201 -5.52 -5.69 -3.11
CA THR A 201 -4.16 -5.15 -3.06
C THR A 201 -3.73 -4.59 -4.40
N VAL A 202 -3.38 -3.30 -4.43
CA VAL A 202 -2.85 -2.60 -5.59
C VAL A 202 -1.39 -2.25 -5.35
N PHE A 203 -0.54 -2.41 -6.36
CA PHE A 203 0.86 -1.97 -6.31
C PHE A 203 0.96 -0.53 -6.78
N VAL A 204 1.52 0.34 -5.96
CA VAL A 204 1.69 1.77 -6.29
C VAL A 204 3.17 2.12 -6.30
N GLY A 205 3.65 2.62 -7.42
CA GLY A 205 5.03 3.06 -7.60
C GLY A 205 5.19 4.56 -7.37
N GLY A 206 6.14 4.94 -6.52
CA GLY A 206 6.64 6.29 -6.32
C GLY A 206 8.14 6.35 -6.53
N GLY A 207 8.70 7.56 -6.56
CA GLY A 207 10.11 7.78 -6.87
C GLY A 207 10.40 7.82 -8.37
N GLY A 208 11.56 8.36 -8.74
CA GLY A 208 11.94 8.53 -10.16
C GLY A 208 12.14 7.22 -10.92
N GLY A 209 12.43 6.11 -10.21
CA GLY A 209 12.59 4.78 -10.81
C GLY A 209 11.33 3.91 -10.82
N ALA A 210 10.17 4.41 -10.43
CA ALA A 210 8.96 3.63 -10.21
C ALA A 210 8.58 2.73 -11.41
N SER A 211 8.57 3.28 -12.62
CA SER A 211 8.23 2.55 -13.85
C SER A 211 9.26 1.52 -14.27
N THR A 212 10.47 1.53 -13.68
CA THR A 212 11.52 0.54 -13.98
C THR A 212 11.36 -0.77 -13.20
N VAL A 213 10.55 -0.76 -12.13
CA VAL A 213 10.41 -1.93 -11.23
C VAL A 213 8.95 -2.38 -11.14
N VAL A 214 8.03 -1.46 -10.85
CA VAL A 214 6.66 -1.80 -10.40
C VAL A 214 5.82 -2.48 -11.48
N PRO A 215 5.80 -2.05 -12.75
CA PRO A 215 4.93 -2.67 -13.75
C PRO A 215 5.24 -4.16 -13.97
N HIS A 216 6.51 -4.49 -14.19
CA HIS A 216 6.92 -5.89 -14.40
C HIS A 216 6.72 -6.76 -13.16
N LEU A 217 7.00 -6.21 -11.96
CA LEU A 217 6.76 -6.89 -10.69
C LEU A 217 5.27 -7.22 -10.51
N ALA A 218 4.40 -6.25 -10.77
CA ALA A 218 2.95 -6.41 -10.63
C ALA A 218 2.41 -7.44 -11.64
N GLU A 219 2.86 -7.42 -12.88
CA GLU A 219 2.54 -8.42 -13.89
C GLU A 219 2.96 -9.83 -13.42
N THR A 220 4.18 -9.97 -12.93
CA THR A 220 4.72 -11.25 -12.42
C THR A 220 3.92 -11.80 -11.25
N MET A 221 3.44 -10.93 -10.35
CA MET A 221 2.67 -11.33 -9.17
C MET A 221 1.14 -11.34 -9.39
N GLY A 222 0.66 -10.93 -10.56
CA GLY A 222 -0.77 -10.92 -10.90
C GLY A 222 -1.58 -9.82 -10.19
N HIS A 223 -0.93 -8.69 -9.85
CA HIS A 223 -1.57 -7.56 -9.20
C HIS A 223 -1.81 -6.39 -10.16
N LYS A 224 -2.87 -5.61 -9.89
CA LYS A 224 -3.05 -4.30 -10.52
C LYS A 224 -1.94 -3.36 -10.03
N HIS A 225 -1.50 -2.47 -10.90
CA HIS A 225 -0.53 -1.44 -10.51
C HIS A 225 -0.87 -0.07 -11.09
N ARG A 226 -0.28 0.95 -10.49
CA ARG A 226 -0.23 2.31 -11.04
C ARG A 226 1.06 3.00 -10.59
N ILE A 227 1.54 3.90 -11.43
CA ILE A 227 2.60 4.83 -11.05
C ILE A 227 1.93 6.08 -10.49
N ALA A 228 2.37 6.54 -9.31
CA ALA A 228 1.80 7.70 -8.65
C ALA A 228 1.92 8.95 -9.55
N LYS A 229 0.87 9.75 -9.57
CA LYS A 229 0.95 11.07 -10.19
C LYS A 229 2.01 11.88 -9.43
N ASN A 230 2.95 12.49 -10.11
CA ASN A 230 4.11 13.14 -9.49
C ASN A 230 5.04 12.17 -8.72
N ALA A 231 5.16 10.92 -9.20
CA ALA A 231 6.00 9.89 -8.58
C ALA A 231 7.40 10.37 -8.15
N PRO A 232 8.15 11.18 -8.95
CA PRO A 232 9.49 11.64 -8.57
C PRO A 232 9.54 12.48 -7.30
N VAL A 233 8.45 13.16 -6.95
CA VAL A 233 8.35 14.07 -5.80
C VAL A 233 7.34 13.63 -4.75
N ILE A 234 6.88 12.38 -4.81
CA ILE A 234 5.84 11.85 -3.90
C ILE A 234 6.25 11.93 -2.44
N SER A 235 7.53 11.74 -2.12
CA SER A 235 8.05 11.90 -0.77
C SER A 235 7.99 13.34 -0.29
N THR A 236 8.26 14.32 -1.14
CA THR A 236 8.13 15.75 -0.81
C THR A 236 6.66 16.11 -0.54
N ILE A 237 5.75 15.59 -1.38
CA ILE A 237 4.30 15.71 -1.16
C ILE A 237 3.91 15.09 0.18
N GLY A 238 4.41 13.90 0.47
CA GLY A 238 4.14 13.20 1.73
C GLY A 238 4.65 13.95 2.96
N VAL A 239 5.80 14.63 2.89
CA VAL A 239 6.27 15.51 3.96
C VAL A 239 5.30 16.67 4.19
N ALA A 240 4.84 17.31 3.12
CA ALA A 240 3.87 18.41 3.21
C ALA A 240 2.50 17.99 3.76
N LEU A 241 2.13 16.71 3.53
CA LEU A 241 0.86 16.11 3.97
C LEU A 241 1.01 15.25 5.24
N ALA A 242 2.14 15.29 5.92
CA ALA A 242 2.44 14.40 7.04
C ALA A 242 1.32 14.34 8.07
N MET A 243 0.98 13.11 8.47
CA MET A 243 0.08 12.83 9.59
C MET A 243 0.88 12.46 10.83
N VAL A 244 0.37 12.86 11.98
CA VAL A 244 0.86 12.38 13.26
C VAL A 244 0.25 11.01 13.51
N ARG A 245 1.07 10.05 13.89
CA ARG A 245 0.64 8.71 14.28
C ARG A 245 1.36 8.28 15.55
N ASP A 246 0.59 7.89 16.54
CA ASP A 246 1.08 7.35 17.80
C ASP A 246 0.45 6.01 18.13
N MET A 247 1.17 5.20 18.89
CA MET A 247 0.68 3.93 19.38
C MET A 247 0.94 3.83 20.87
N VAL A 248 -0.04 3.30 21.60
CA VAL A 248 0.09 2.90 23.00
C VAL A 248 -0.20 1.42 23.10
N GLU A 249 0.69 0.70 23.74
CA GLU A 249 0.51 -0.72 24.04
C GLU A 249 0.64 -0.93 25.54
N ARG A 250 -0.28 -1.69 26.14
CA ARG A 250 -0.29 -2.01 27.56
C ARG A 250 -0.60 -3.48 27.78
N THR A 251 0.21 -4.13 28.60
CA THR A 251 -0.07 -5.50 29.03
C THR A 251 -1.07 -5.49 30.18
N VAL A 252 -2.24 -6.08 29.98
CA VAL A 252 -3.33 -6.16 30.98
C VAL A 252 -3.94 -7.54 30.92
N THR A 253 -3.90 -8.26 32.04
CA THR A 253 -4.57 -9.55 32.17
C THR A 253 -6.06 -9.34 32.41
N ASN A 254 -6.91 -9.94 31.59
CA ASN A 254 -8.36 -9.76 31.62
C ASN A 254 -8.78 -8.27 31.56
N PRO A 255 -8.53 -7.60 30.41
CA PRO A 255 -8.77 -6.18 30.26
C PRO A 255 -10.25 -5.82 30.49
N THR A 256 -10.47 -4.79 31.27
CA THR A 256 -11.79 -4.17 31.50
C THR A 256 -12.08 -3.09 30.45
N ASP A 257 -13.34 -2.65 30.37
CA ASP A 257 -13.72 -1.55 29.49
C ASP A 257 -12.97 -0.26 29.85
N ASP A 258 -12.75 0.00 31.15
CA ASP A 258 -11.98 1.17 31.62
C ASP A 258 -10.52 1.11 31.17
N ASP A 259 -9.90 -0.07 31.14
CA ASP A 259 -8.54 -0.23 30.61
C ASP A 259 -8.47 0.12 29.11
N ILE A 260 -9.45 -0.34 28.33
CA ILE A 260 -9.55 -0.08 26.89
C ILE A 260 -9.72 1.43 26.64
N ILE A 261 -10.65 2.06 27.35
CA ILE A 261 -10.91 3.50 27.25
C ILE A 261 -9.69 4.32 27.67
N SER A 262 -8.99 3.89 28.73
CA SER A 262 -7.77 4.54 29.22
C SER A 262 -6.64 4.50 28.17
N VAL A 263 -6.38 3.33 27.58
CA VAL A 263 -5.34 3.17 26.54
C VAL A 263 -5.68 3.93 25.28
N ARG A 264 -6.95 3.92 24.86
CA ARG A 264 -7.45 4.72 23.74
C ARG A 264 -7.19 6.22 23.96
N ARG A 265 -7.58 6.75 25.14
CA ARG A 265 -7.40 8.16 25.47
C ARG A 265 -5.93 8.57 25.58
N GLU A 266 -5.09 7.69 26.10
CA GLU A 266 -3.64 7.93 26.13
C GLU A 266 -3.05 8.05 24.73
N ALA A 267 -3.45 7.19 23.79
CA ALA A 267 -3.00 7.25 22.40
C ALA A 267 -3.46 8.56 21.72
N GLU A 268 -4.71 8.97 21.92
CA GLU A 268 -5.25 10.24 21.40
C GLU A 268 -4.47 11.44 21.93
N LEU A 269 -4.23 11.51 23.24
CA LEU A 269 -3.47 12.60 23.85
C LEU A 269 -2.03 12.66 23.36
N LYS A 270 -1.36 11.50 23.18
CA LYS A 270 -0.02 11.45 22.60
C LYS A 270 0.02 11.98 21.17
N ALA A 271 -0.92 11.59 20.33
CA ALA A 271 -0.99 12.10 18.97
C ALA A 271 -1.19 13.64 18.95
N ILE A 272 -2.05 14.18 19.82
CA ILE A 272 -2.27 15.63 19.94
C ILE A 272 -0.98 16.32 20.45
N GLN A 273 -0.30 15.79 21.46
CA GLN A 273 0.95 16.31 21.97
C GLN A 273 2.06 16.34 20.90
N ASN A 274 2.04 15.37 19.99
CA ASN A 274 2.97 15.27 18.87
C ASN A 274 2.54 16.09 17.64
N GLY A 275 1.50 16.92 17.76
CA GLY A 275 1.12 17.93 16.77
C GLY A 275 -0.08 17.59 15.90
N ALA A 276 -0.85 16.54 16.24
CA ALA A 276 -2.14 16.30 15.58
C ALA A 276 -3.17 17.34 16.01
N ALA A 277 -3.96 17.83 15.05
CA ALA A 277 -5.12 18.68 15.35
C ALA A 277 -6.20 17.85 16.06
N PRO A 278 -6.69 18.25 17.25
CA PRO A 278 -7.57 17.41 18.09
C PRO A 278 -8.79 16.85 17.38
N GLY A 279 -9.45 17.64 16.53
CA GLY A 279 -10.65 17.23 15.80
C GLY A 279 -10.39 16.27 14.61
N THR A 280 -9.11 15.91 14.34
CA THR A 280 -8.74 15.04 13.23
C THR A 280 -8.23 13.67 13.69
N VAL A 281 -8.12 13.46 15.00
CA VAL A 281 -7.54 12.22 15.54
C VAL A 281 -8.57 11.09 15.50
N GLU A 282 -8.22 10.03 14.80
CA GLU A 282 -8.93 8.74 14.79
C GLU A 282 -8.13 7.72 15.59
N VAL A 283 -8.79 6.96 16.47
CA VAL A 283 -8.14 5.94 17.29
C VAL A 283 -8.78 4.59 17.02
N SER A 284 -7.96 3.60 16.71
CA SER A 284 -8.36 2.19 16.66
C SER A 284 -7.77 1.43 17.85
N VAL A 285 -8.56 0.52 18.44
CA VAL A 285 -8.13 -0.29 19.59
C VAL A 285 -8.23 -1.77 19.23
N GLU A 286 -7.21 -2.51 19.57
CA GLU A 286 -7.12 -3.97 19.42
C GLU A 286 -6.86 -4.60 20.79
N VAL A 287 -7.57 -5.68 21.09
CA VAL A 287 -7.37 -6.48 22.31
C VAL A 287 -6.90 -7.89 21.92
N ASP A 288 -5.64 -8.19 22.21
CA ASP A 288 -5.05 -9.52 22.06
C ASP A 288 -5.12 -10.26 23.39
N THR A 289 -6.16 -11.08 23.55
CA THR A 289 -6.39 -11.85 24.78
C THR A 289 -5.38 -12.98 24.97
N GLN A 290 -4.75 -13.47 23.91
CA GLN A 290 -3.73 -14.52 24.01
C GLN A 290 -2.42 -14.00 24.59
N ARG A 291 -2.09 -12.74 24.27
CA ARG A 291 -0.87 -12.06 24.74
C ARG A 291 -1.12 -11.13 25.91
N ASN A 292 -2.37 -10.95 26.33
CA ASN A 292 -2.79 -10.00 27.35
C ASN A 292 -2.38 -8.54 26.99
N ILE A 293 -2.57 -8.14 25.75
CA ILE A 293 -2.16 -6.83 25.24
C ILE A 293 -3.40 -6.04 24.77
N ILE A 294 -3.48 -4.79 25.22
CA ILE A 294 -4.34 -3.76 24.60
C ILE A 294 -3.43 -2.86 23.78
N ARG A 295 -3.77 -2.64 22.53
CA ARG A 295 -3.05 -1.74 21.62
C ARG A 295 -4.00 -0.70 21.08
N ALA A 296 -3.67 0.59 21.25
CA ALA A 296 -4.40 1.69 20.62
C ALA A 296 -3.47 2.44 19.66
N ILE A 297 -3.99 2.73 18.47
CA ILE A 297 -3.28 3.47 17.43
C ILE A 297 -4.09 4.72 17.12
N ALA A 298 -3.48 5.88 17.35
CA ALA A 298 -4.05 7.18 17.06
C ALA A 298 -3.39 7.78 15.80
N VAL A 299 -4.20 8.30 14.89
CA VAL A 299 -3.74 8.95 13.65
C VAL A 299 -4.49 10.27 13.51
N GLY A 300 -3.75 11.37 13.29
CA GLY A 300 -4.35 12.69 13.14
C GLY A 300 -3.59 13.58 12.14
N ALA A 301 -4.29 14.52 11.52
CA ALA A 301 -3.69 15.49 10.62
C ALA A 301 -3.00 16.60 11.42
N THR A 302 -1.91 17.19 10.87
CA THR A 302 -1.35 18.42 11.43
C THR A 302 -2.26 19.62 11.16
N GLU A 303 -2.13 20.70 11.95
CA GLU A 303 -2.97 21.90 11.77
C GLU A 303 -2.84 22.54 10.38
N MET A 304 -1.66 22.49 9.77
CA MET A 304 -1.44 23.04 8.42
C MET A 304 -2.30 22.33 7.37
N ARG A 305 -2.56 21.03 7.54
CA ARG A 305 -3.36 20.23 6.61
C ARG A 305 -4.86 20.52 6.71
N SER A 306 -5.37 20.87 7.88
CA SER A 306 -6.81 21.10 8.06
C SER A 306 -7.34 22.31 7.28
N LYS A 307 -6.44 23.19 6.81
CA LYS A 307 -6.80 24.46 6.16
C LYS A 307 -6.74 24.46 4.61
N ASP A 308 -6.02 23.52 3.98
CA ASP A 308 -5.59 23.69 2.58
C ASP A 308 -5.92 22.53 1.60
N MET A 309 -6.66 21.53 1.98
CA MET A 309 -7.02 20.46 1.02
C MET A 309 -8.33 20.80 0.31
N LEU A 310 -8.22 20.97 -1.00
CA LEU A 310 -9.26 21.17 -2.01
C LEU A 310 -10.55 20.39 -1.70
N ASN A 311 -11.50 21.04 -1.01
CA ASN A 311 -12.84 20.55 -0.74
C ASN A 311 -13.69 20.58 -2.04
N GLN A 312 -13.31 19.86 -3.07
CA GLN A 312 -14.18 19.64 -4.21
C GLN A 312 -15.09 18.44 -3.92
N LYS A 313 -16.32 18.73 -3.51
CA LYS A 313 -17.35 17.70 -3.41
C LYS A 313 -17.67 17.16 -4.79
N LEU A 314 -17.57 15.85 -4.94
CA LEU A 314 -17.91 15.15 -6.17
C LEU A 314 -19.42 14.81 -6.18
N GLY A 315 -20.04 14.87 -7.33
CA GLY A 315 -21.41 14.37 -7.51
C GLY A 315 -21.47 12.84 -7.41
N LYS A 316 -22.63 12.30 -7.02
CA LYS A 316 -22.85 10.83 -6.87
C LYS A 316 -22.41 10.03 -8.09
N ASP A 317 -22.56 10.57 -9.28
CA ASP A 317 -22.15 9.95 -10.54
C ASP A 317 -20.63 9.74 -10.66
N ALA A 318 -19.85 10.73 -10.22
CA ALA A 318 -18.39 10.64 -10.17
C ALA A 318 -17.90 9.68 -9.08
N LEU A 319 -18.57 9.67 -7.92
CA LEU A 319 -18.30 8.71 -6.84
C LEU A 319 -18.53 7.26 -7.30
N PHE A 320 -19.64 7.02 -8.01
CA PHE A 320 -19.91 5.69 -8.59
C PHE A 320 -18.89 5.27 -9.65
N ALA A 321 -18.37 6.21 -10.45
CA ALA A 321 -17.31 5.92 -11.41
C ALA A 321 -16.02 5.43 -10.70
N ILE A 322 -15.62 6.12 -9.62
CA ILE A 322 -14.45 5.73 -8.81
C ILE A 322 -14.65 4.34 -8.19
N VAL A 323 -15.84 4.08 -7.64
CA VAL A 323 -16.15 2.78 -7.01
C VAL A 323 -16.21 1.67 -8.05
N ALA A 324 -16.82 1.91 -9.22
CA ALA A 324 -16.91 0.97 -10.32
C ALA A 324 -15.52 0.55 -10.81
N GLU A 325 -14.63 1.52 -11.03
CA GLU A 325 -13.24 1.28 -11.41
C GLU A 325 -12.48 0.45 -10.34
N ASN A 326 -12.61 0.84 -9.07
CA ASN A 326 -11.97 0.12 -7.97
C ASN A 326 -12.46 -1.33 -7.85
N LEU A 327 -13.76 -1.57 -7.97
CA LEU A 327 -14.37 -2.90 -7.89
C LEU A 327 -14.18 -3.73 -9.18
N GLY A 328 -13.92 -3.09 -10.31
CA GLY A 328 -14.00 -3.72 -11.63
C GLY A 328 -15.44 -4.17 -11.95
N ALA A 329 -16.44 -3.37 -11.54
CA ALA A 329 -17.86 -3.66 -11.69
C ALA A 329 -18.53 -2.66 -12.63
N ASP A 330 -19.69 -3.03 -13.18
CA ASP A 330 -20.53 -2.10 -13.93
C ASP A 330 -21.16 -1.08 -12.98
N LYS A 331 -21.00 0.20 -13.29
CA LYS A 331 -21.58 1.32 -12.54
C LYS A 331 -23.09 1.18 -12.34
N ALA A 332 -23.81 0.62 -13.31
CA ALA A 332 -25.25 0.41 -13.25
C ALA A 332 -25.68 -0.63 -12.18
N GLN A 333 -24.77 -1.46 -11.70
CA GLN A 333 -25.03 -2.46 -10.66
C GLN A 333 -24.81 -1.90 -9.24
N LEU A 334 -24.19 -0.73 -9.13
CA LEU A 334 -23.87 -0.13 -7.84
C LEU A 334 -25.12 0.52 -7.20
N ARG A 335 -25.21 0.41 -5.87
CA ARG A 335 -26.21 1.09 -5.07
C ARG A 335 -25.60 1.70 -3.82
N ILE A 336 -26.17 2.78 -3.33
CA ILE A 336 -25.90 3.29 -1.98
C ILE A 336 -26.71 2.43 -1.01
N ALA A 337 -26.03 1.68 -0.16
CA ALA A 337 -26.63 0.86 0.88
C ALA A 337 -26.97 1.69 2.13
N ALA A 338 -26.13 2.71 2.44
CA ALA A 338 -26.33 3.68 3.52
C ALA A 338 -25.52 4.95 3.24
N GLU A 339 -25.95 6.08 3.82
CA GLU A 339 -25.23 7.37 3.75
C GLU A 339 -25.43 8.16 5.04
N ASN A 340 -24.44 8.97 5.46
CA ASN A 340 -24.55 9.82 6.65
C ASN A 340 -24.25 11.30 6.35
N GLY A 341 -24.49 11.73 5.12
CA GLY A 341 -24.16 13.04 4.60
C GLY A 341 -22.84 13.04 3.83
N PRO A 342 -21.66 13.13 4.48
CA PRO A 342 -20.39 13.18 3.77
C PRO A 342 -19.82 11.80 3.33
N MET A 343 -20.41 10.68 3.80
CA MET A 343 -19.96 9.33 3.49
C MET A 343 -21.06 8.48 2.86
N PHE A 344 -20.65 7.63 1.92
CA PHE A 344 -21.52 6.74 1.16
C PHE A 344 -20.99 5.30 1.23
N ALA A 345 -21.82 4.38 1.72
CA ALA A 345 -21.59 2.95 1.65
C ALA A 345 -22.12 2.42 0.31
N VAL A 346 -21.22 2.19 -0.65
CA VAL A 346 -21.59 1.72 -1.98
C VAL A 346 -21.34 0.23 -2.09
N GLN A 347 -22.35 -0.50 -2.54
CA GLN A 347 -22.35 -1.96 -2.70
C GLN A 347 -22.94 -2.40 -4.05
N TYR A 348 -22.66 -3.65 -4.41
CA TYR A 348 -23.39 -4.42 -5.44
C TYR A 348 -23.46 -5.89 -5.07
N ASP A 349 -24.31 -6.64 -5.75
CA ASP A 349 -24.45 -8.07 -5.52
C ASP A 349 -23.58 -8.86 -6.52
N LYS A 350 -22.44 -9.36 -6.02
CA LYS A 350 -21.54 -10.19 -6.81
C LYS A 350 -21.95 -11.65 -6.71
N VAL A 351 -22.41 -12.23 -7.81
CA VAL A 351 -22.82 -13.64 -7.90
C VAL A 351 -21.72 -14.46 -8.53
N GLU A 352 -21.10 -15.36 -7.77
CA GLU A 352 -20.13 -16.32 -8.25
C GLU A 352 -20.76 -17.70 -8.41
N LYS A 353 -20.59 -18.29 -9.58
CA LYS A 353 -21.02 -19.67 -9.85
C LYS A 353 -19.87 -20.62 -9.51
N LYS A 354 -20.05 -21.52 -8.53
CA LYS A 354 -19.10 -22.56 -8.14
C LYS A 354 -19.58 -23.93 -8.61
N LEU A 355 -18.68 -24.90 -8.73
CA LEU A 355 -18.99 -26.29 -9.13
C LEU A 355 -19.80 -26.36 -10.43
N PHE A 356 -19.25 -25.86 -11.53
CA PHE A 356 -19.92 -25.89 -12.86
C PHE A 356 -21.34 -25.28 -12.85
N GLY A 357 -21.60 -24.31 -11.97
CA GLY A 357 -22.89 -23.61 -11.89
C GLY A 357 -23.90 -24.20 -10.91
N LEU A 358 -23.60 -25.33 -10.25
CA LEU A 358 -24.50 -25.99 -9.29
C LEU A 358 -24.63 -25.25 -7.94
N ARG A 359 -23.67 -24.41 -7.57
CA ARG A 359 -23.77 -23.54 -6.39
C ARG A 359 -23.55 -22.09 -6.77
N LYS A 360 -24.45 -21.23 -6.35
CA LYS A 360 -24.30 -19.77 -6.44
C LYS A 360 -23.89 -19.25 -5.08
N LYS A 361 -22.83 -18.43 -5.00
CA LYS A 361 -22.46 -17.68 -3.82
C LYS A 361 -22.63 -16.21 -4.14
N THR A 362 -23.49 -15.52 -3.41
CA THR A 362 -23.63 -14.07 -3.49
C THR A 362 -22.77 -13.44 -2.41
N THR A 363 -22.01 -12.43 -2.75
CA THR A 363 -21.25 -11.59 -1.84
C THR A 363 -21.62 -10.14 -2.10
N HIS A 364 -21.42 -9.29 -1.09
CA HIS A 364 -21.78 -7.88 -1.11
C HIS A 364 -20.51 -7.01 -0.89
N PRO A 365 -19.68 -6.82 -1.94
CA PRO A 365 -18.52 -5.96 -1.82
C PRO A 365 -18.93 -4.55 -1.42
N LEU A 366 -18.20 -3.99 -0.43
CA LEU A 366 -18.42 -2.66 0.12
C LEU A 366 -17.26 -1.75 -0.22
N ARG A 367 -17.59 -0.52 -0.64
CA ARG A 367 -16.69 0.63 -0.65
C ARG A 367 -17.34 1.75 0.13
N LEU A 368 -16.69 2.16 1.22
CA LEU A 368 -17.04 3.36 1.98
C LEU A 368 -16.25 4.51 1.37
N ILE A 369 -16.95 5.41 0.68
CA ILE A 369 -16.35 6.54 -0.06
C ILE A 369 -16.88 7.86 0.49
N ASP A 370 -15.99 8.84 0.68
CA ASP A 370 -16.38 10.18 1.08
C ASP A 370 -16.76 11.07 -0.12
N GLU A 371 -17.35 12.20 0.17
CA GLU A 371 -17.78 13.21 -0.83
C GLU A 371 -16.63 13.77 -1.70
N GLU A 372 -15.37 13.56 -1.30
CA GLU A 372 -14.17 13.95 -2.05
C GLU A 372 -13.62 12.80 -2.94
N GLY A 373 -14.30 11.64 -2.93
CA GLY A 373 -13.91 10.46 -3.71
C GLY A 373 -12.78 9.62 -3.08
N VAL A 374 -12.53 9.77 -1.77
CA VAL A 374 -11.58 8.93 -1.04
C VAL A 374 -12.30 7.69 -0.52
N ILE A 375 -11.83 6.51 -0.89
CA ILE A 375 -12.30 5.25 -0.32
C ILE A 375 -11.65 5.08 1.04
N ARG A 376 -12.46 5.10 2.10
CA ARG A 376 -12.01 4.99 3.50
C ARG A 376 -11.95 3.57 4.02
N LEU A 377 -12.82 2.71 3.50
CA LEU A 377 -12.87 1.28 3.84
C LEU A 377 -13.29 0.48 2.62
N GLN A 378 -12.65 -0.67 2.41
CA GLN A 378 -13.04 -1.61 1.36
C GLN A 378 -13.10 -3.04 1.90
N LYS A 379 -14.23 -3.70 1.66
CA LYS A 379 -14.47 -5.09 2.06
C LYS A 379 -15.10 -5.86 0.91
N ASN A 380 -14.74 -7.15 0.77
CA ASN A 380 -15.24 -7.99 -0.33
C ASN A 380 -16.59 -8.64 -0.04
N ASN A 381 -17.01 -8.62 1.22
CA ASN A 381 -18.34 -9.05 1.62
C ASN A 381 -18.68 -8.39 2.95
N ALA A 382 -19.69 -7.52 2.97
CA ALA A 382 -20.09 -6.76 4.16
C ALA A 382 -21.60 -6.61 4.25
N TRP A 383 -22.08 -6.53 5.47
CA TRP A 383 -23.45 -6.14 5.83
C TRP A 383 -23.43 -4.67 6.23
N VAL A 384 -24.38 -3.92 5.73
CA VAL A 384 -24.46 -2.46 5.95
C VAL A 384 -25.88 -2.10 6.39
N ARG A 385 -25.99 -1.22 7.38
CA ARG A 385 -27.25 -0.64 7.83
C ARG A 385 -27.14 0.88 7.94
N GLN A 386 -28.21 1.52 7.51
CA GLN A 386 -28.45 2.92 7.85
C GLN A 386 -28.92 2.97 9.31
N SER A 387 -28.30 3.81 10.14
CA SER A 387 -28.58 3.92 11.57
C SER A 387 -28.56 5.37 12.06
N SER A 388 -28.74 5.56 13.35
CA SER A 388 -28.55 6.81 14.08
C SER A 388 -27.84 6.55 15.40
N VAL A 389 -27.37 7.61 16.06
CA VAL A 389 -26.72 7.49 17.38
C VAL A 389 -27.64 6.84 18.42
N ALA A 390 -28.97 7.03 18.32
CA ALA A 390 -29.92 6.38 19.22
C ALA A 390 -30.15 4.89 18.94
N GLU A 391 -29.94 4.45 17.71
CA GLU A 391 -30.28 3.08 17.28
C GLU A 391 -29.04 2.18 17.00
N TRP A 392 -27.83 2.74 17.06
CA TRP A 392 -26.64 2.03 16.64
C TRP A 392 -26.38 0.72 17.41
N GLU A 393 -26.64 0.69 18.72
CA GLU A 393 -26.47 -0.53 19.53
C GLU A 393 -27.39 -1.65 19.07
N LYS A 394 -28.64 -1.33 18.74
CA LYS A 394 -29.62 -2.29 18.22
C LYS A 394 -29.17 -2.87 16.88
N ASP A 395 -28.64 -2.02 15.98
CA ASP A 395 -28.16 -2.46 14.68
C ASP A 395 -26.86 -3.25 14.81
N ALA A 396 -25.96 -2.84 15.70
CA ALA A 396 -24.74 -3.59 16.03
C ALA A 396 -25.07 -4.95 16.65
N ALA A 397 -26.00 -5.03 17.60
CA ALA A 397 -26.46 -6.27 18.22
C ALA A 397 -26.96 -7.26 17.18
N TRP A 398 -27.81 -6.80 16.25
CA TRP A 398 -28.29 -7.64 15.16
C TRP A 398 -27.12 -8.19 14.29
N MET A 399 -26.14 -7.33 13.95
CA MET A 399 -24.98 -7.77 13.15
C MET A 399 -24.11 -8.75 13.93
N LEU A 400 -23.90 -8.53 15.22
CA LEU A 400 -23.15 -9.45 16.07
C LEU A 400 -23.85 -10.82 16.17
N GLU A 401 -25.16 -10.87 16.35
CA GLU A 401 -25.92 -12.11 16.42
C GLU A 401 -25.89 -12.88 15.09
N GLU A 402 -26.13 -12.20 13.96
CA GLU A 402 -26.22 -12.84 12.64
C GLU A 402 -24.87 -13.27 12.07
N LEU A 403 -23.78 -12.59 12.43
CA LEU A 403 -22.49 -12.76 11.78
C LEU A 403 -21.44 -13.45 12.65
N THR A 404 -21.70 -13.62 13.95
CA THR A 404 -20.79 -14.38 14.83
C THR A 404 -20.74 -15.84 14.40
N GLU A 405 -19.54 -16.34 14.24
CA GLU A 405 -19.28 -17.74 13.93
C GLU A 405 -18.77 -18.45 15.18
N TYR A 406 -19.26 -19.65 15.42
CA TYR A 406 -18.83 -20.47 16.56
C TYR A 406 -17.96 -21.61 16.03
N ASN A 407 -16.78 -21.76 16.61
CA ASN A 407 -15.85 -22.84 16.31
C ASN A 407 -15.32 -23.44 17.61
N ASP A 408 -14.42 -24.43 17.52
CA ASP A 408 -13.82 -25.09 18.69
C ASP A 408 -13.05 -24.13 19.62
N GLY A 409 -12.66 -22.96 19.12
CA GLY A 409 -11.99 -21.88 19.89
C GLY A 409 -12.95 -20.89 20.54
N GLY A 410 -14.28 -21.03 20.38
CA GLY A 410 -15.29 -20.13 20.93
C GLY A 410 -16.00 -19.28 19.90
N ALA A 411 -16.57 -18.16 20.34
CA ALA A 411 -17.28 -17.20 19.49
C ALA A 411 -16.30 -16.29 18.74
N ASN A 412 -16.45 -16.25 17.42
CA ASN A 412 -15.68 -15.42 16.52
C ASN A 412 -16.54 -14.23 16.11
N LEU A 413 -16.39 -13.11 16.82
CA LEU A 413 -17.17 -11.89 16.55
C LEU A 413 -16.82 -11.30 15.20
N PRO A 414 -17.79 -10.73 14.45
CA PRO A 414 -17.51 -10.04 13.21
C PRO A 414 -16.68 -8.76 13.43
N ASN A 415 -15.99 -8.33 12.40
CA ASN A 415 -15.40 -7.00 12.37
C ASN A 415 -16.52 -5.97 12.22
N LEU A 416 -16.63 -5.03 13.15
CA LEU A 416 -17.68 -4.01 13.18
C LEU A 416 -17.09 -2.61 13.00
N TYR A 417 -17.74 -1.81 12.18
CA TYR A 417 -17.37 -0.42 11.87
C TYR A 417 -18.59 0.49 12.03
N VAL A 418 -18.40 1.61 12.72
CA VAL A 418 -19.41 2.66 12.85
C VAL A 418 -18.87 3.93 12.20
N VAL A 419 -19.67 4.58 11.37
CA VAL A 419 -19.23 5.75 10.61
C VAL A 419 -20.06 6.96 11.01
N LEU A 420 -19.39 7.94 11.62
CA LEU A 420 -19.95 9.21 12.04
C LEU A 420 -19.31 10.35 11.25
N GLY A 421 -20.08 11.09 10.48
CA GLY A 421 -19.53 12.08 9.56
C GLY A 421 -18.51 11.44 8.60
N LYS A 422 -17.27 11.94 8.55
CA LYS A 422 -16.16 11.34 7.78
C LYS A 422 -15.32 10.35 8.59
N ARG A 423 -15.60 10.18 9.88
CA ARG A 423 -14.81 9.35 10.80
C ARG A 423 -15.29 7.90 10.78
N VAL A 424 -14.36 6.97 10.56
CA VAL A 424 -14.59 5.52 10.65
C VAL A 424 -14.11 5.04 12.01
N ILE A 425 -15.05 4.65 12.87
CA ILE A 425 -14.79 4.05 14.18
C ILE A 425 -14.65 2.55 13.97
N ASP A 426 -13.45 2.05 14.12
CA ASP A 426 -13.09 0.64 13.92
C ASP A 426 -13.19 -0.11 15.25
N LEU A 427 -14.20 -0.96 15.39
CA LEU A 427 -14.45 -1.80 16.55
C LEU A 427 -14.07 -3.27 16.33
N SER A 428 -13.37 -3.57 15.24
CA SER A 428 -13.04 -4.95 14.82
C SER A 428 -12.02 -5.66 15.70
N GLY A 429 -11.21 -4.91 16.44
CA GLY A 429 -10.15 -5.44 17.31
C GLY A 429 -10.61 -5.87 18.70
N LEU A 430 -11.91 -5.76 18.99
CA LEU A 430 -12.47 -6.05 20.30
C LEU A 430 -12.91 -7.52 20.42
N SER A 431 -12.90 -8.06 21.65
CA SER A 431 -13.10 -9.48 21.91
C SER A 431 -14.46 -9.84 22.51
N SER A 432 -15.25 -8.85 22.90
CA SER A 432 -16.60 -9.05 23.41
C SER A 432 -17.57 -7.96 22.94
N ASP A 433 -18.85 -8.27 22.92
CA ASP A 433 -19.94 -7.36 22.61
C ASP A 433 -20.00 -6.18 23.61
N THR A 434 -19.78 -6.42 24.89
CA THR A 434 -19.71 -5.39 25.92
C THR A 434 -18.62 -4.36 25.61
N GLN A 435 -17.42 -4.81 25.22
CA GLN A 435 -16.31 -3.93 24.82
C GLN A 435 -16.69 -3.10 23.58
N ILE A 436 -17.38 -3.71 22.61
CA ILE A 436 -17.86 -3.03 21.39
C ILE A 436 -18.82 -1.91 21.77
N TYR A 437 -19.82 -2.18 22.62
CA TYR A 437 -20.78 -1.16 23.04
C TYR A 437 -20.13 -0.07 23.88
N SER A 438 -19.30 -0.43 24.87
CA SER A 438 -18.60 0.54 25.72
C SER A 438 -17.73 1.50 24.91
N LEU A 439 -16.92 1.00 23.99
CA LEU A 439 -16.06 1.83 23.16
C LEU A 439 -16.89 2.64 22.15
N GLY A 440 -17.87 2.04 21.51
CA GLY A 440 -18.77 2.73 20.58
C GLY A 440 -19.50 3.90 21.24
N ASN A 441 -20.01 3.71 22.45
CA ASN A 441 -20.69 4.78 23.22
C ASN A 441 -19.73 5.90 23.60
N VAL A 442 -18.49 5.60 23.95
CA VAL A 442 -17.46 6.64 24.19
C VAL A 442 -17.18 7.45 22.93
N GLU A 443 -17.06 6.78 21.78
CA GLU A 443 -16.81 7.44 20.48
C GLU A 443 -17.98 8.32 20.00
N LEU A 444 -19.20 7.95 20.37
CA LEU A 444 -20.44 8.66 20.03
C LEU A 444 -20.89 9.65 21.11
N ALA A 445 -20.15 9.73 22.23
CA ALA A 445 -20.51 10.62 23.34
C ALA A 445 -20.55 12.09 22.89
N GLY A 446 -21.65 12.76 23.23
CA GLY A 446 -21.86 14.17 22.87
C GLY A 446 -22.47 14.40 21.49
N CYS A 447 -22.70 13.36 20.71
CA CYS A 447 -23.40 13.44 19.43
C CYS A 447 -24.91 13.52 19.59
N GLY A 448 -25.63 14.10 18.61
CA GLY A 448 -27.08 14.18 18.62
C GLY A 448 -27.72 12.80 18.42
N ALA A 449 -28.74 12.47 19.20
CA ALA A 449 -29.43 11.16 19.15
C ALA A 449 -29.89 10.76 17.72
N GLN A 450 -30.31 11.74 16.91
CA GLN A 450 -30.79 11.53 15.54
C GLN A 450 -29.66 11.71 14.47
N GLU A 451 -28.43 11.92 14.90
CA GLU A 451 -27.30 12.05 13.97
C GLU A 451 -27.14 10.77 13.15
N PRO A 452 -27.09 10.86 11.80
CA PRO A 452 -27.08 9.68 10.95
C PRO A 452 -25.75 8.95 11.02
N LEU A 453 -25.80 7.63 11.14
CA LEU A 453 -24.66 6.72 11.15
C LEU A 453 -24.78 5.69 10.03
N ILE A 454 -23.63 5.16 9.63
CA ILE A 454 -23.55 3.91 8.89
C ILE A 454 -22.95 2.85 9.83
N VAL A 455 -23.63 1.72 9.98
CA VAL A 455 -23.06 0.55 10.68
C VAL A 455 -22.74 -0.50 9.63
N ALA A 456 -21.52 -0.99 9.63
CA ALA A 456 -21.06 -2.01 8.68
C ALA A 456 -20.34 -3.13 9.42
N ALA A 457 -20.55 -4.37 8.97
CA ALA A 457 -19.87 -5.53 9.55
C ALA A 457 -19.41 -6.51 8.48
N THR A 458 -18.32 -7.23 8.78
CA THR A 458 -17.82 -8.34 7.97
C THR A 458 -17.54 -9.54 8.86
N LYS A 459 -17.76 -10.75 8.36
CA LYS A 459 -17.30 -11.93 9.07
C LYS A 459 -15.78 -11.90 9.24
N ARG A 460 -15.30 -12.28 10.43
CA ARG A 460 -13.87 -12.45 10.65
C ARG A 460 -13.42 -13.64 9.83
N VAL A 461 -12.50 -13.45 8.90
CA VAL A 461 -11.89 -14.56 8.17
C VAL A 461 -10.91 -15.20 9.14
N ASP A 462 -11.04 -16.49 9.38
CA ASP A 462 -10.06 -17.24 10.16
C ASP A 462 -8.68 -17.06 9.51
N ALA A 463 -7.69 -16.63 10.32
CA ALA A 463 -6.33 -16.33 9.90
C ALA A 463 -5.54 -17.62 9.63
#